data_e12363643c9d7394e97885efc27c2aa9
#
_entry.id   e12363643c9d7394e97885efc27c2aa9
#
_cell.length_a   1.000
_cell.length_b   1.000
_cell.length_c   1.000
_cell.angle_alpha   90.00
_cell.angle_beta   90.00
_cell.angle_gamma   90.00
#
_symmetry.space_group_name_H-M   'P 1'
#
loop_
_entity.id
_entity.type
_entity.pdbx_description
1 polymer ?
#
loop_
_entity_poly.entity_id
_entity_poly.type
_entity_poly.pdbx_seq_one_letter_code
_entity_poly.pdbx_strand_id
1 'polypeptide(L)'
;MSLPFNIGVLQLSMEPVRETVTMAKACEQAGFDTFWIAEAYPWWRKHSFEARSSTAILAVIAHETTRIQVGWGIISPYTRHPVQIAMEARVLQDLAGXXXXXXXXXXXXXXXXASKIFMKEIGEGEGEKVGPATVMRESIEIVRGVLQGDAFRYQGKVFAADVPPLRKDAHTPRGVPPIYVAATGPILQKMSGSVGDGLLTASITTPAFVRYSRKNMEEGARKIGKDPSKLVVGSVIVGSIGRDPAKGKEGAREQAAMYLANKVQNIKGSADVLLECAGLTSDELKPIAEAMEKGGRKAAAKAVTDEILRKVCPIAGTPQECIQRIGEYRDAGCTHIMLEIWGDDRRGQAKLFGDAVLPHFRG
;
A
#
# COMPACT_ATOMS: atom_id res chain seq x y z
N MET A 1 15.30 9.88 -17.96
CA MET A 1 15.05 8.43 -17.88
C MET A 1 13.68 8.21 -17.23
N SER A 2 12.89 7.26 -17.78
CA SER A 2 11.63 6.85 -17.19
C SER A 2 11.87 6.11 -15.88
N LEU A 3 10.89 6.16 -14.97
CA LEU A 3 10.95 5.36 -13.74
C LEU A 3 10.91 3.86 -14.07
N PRO A 4 11.64 3.02 -13.32
CA PRO A 4 11.51 1.58 -13.50
C PRO A 4 10.08 1.13 -13.15
N PHE A 5 9.60 0.10 -13.84
CA PHE A 5 8.32 -0.52 -13.54
C PHE A 5 8.55 -1.66 -12.57
N ASN A 6 8.03 -1.54 -11.37
CA ASN A 6 8.24 -2.51 -10.29
C ASN A 6 6.99 -3.34 -10.03
N ILE A 7 7.19 -4.62 -9.75
CA ILE A 7 6.10 -5.52 -9.33
C ILE A 7 6.52 -6.16 -8.01
N GLY A 8 5.77 -5.89 -6.97
CA GLY A 8 6.01 -6.43 -5.62
C GLY A 8 4.79 -7.11 -5.05
N VAL A 9 4.93 -7.51 -3.79
CA VAL A 9 3.84 -8.15 -3.02
C VAL A 9 3.57 -7.32 -1.78
N LEU A 10 2.30 -7.20 -1.42
CA LEU A 10 1.89 -6.60 -0.16
C LEU A 10 1.16 -7.65 0.68
N GLN A 11 1.49 -7.71 1.97
CA GLN A 11 0.85 -8.61 2.92
C GLN A 11 0.49 -7.84 4.19
N LEU A 12 -0.62 -8.22 4.81
CA LEU A 12 -1.04 -7.66 6.10
C LEU A 12 -0.19 -8.26 7.23
N SER A 13 0.00 -7.51 8.32
CA SER A 13 0.79 -7.94 9.47
C SER A 13 0.02 -8.89 10.41
N MET A 14 -0.90 -9.69 9.86
CA MET A 14 -1.77 -10.58 10.65
C MET A 14 -1.32 -12.04 10.64
N GLU A 15 -0.43 -12.41 9.72
CA GLU A 15 0.08 -13.79 9.64
C GLU A 15 1.20 -14.02 10.67
N PRO A 16 1.43 -15.28 11.07
CA PRO A 16 2.60 -15.60 11.91
C PRO A 16 3.88 -15.10 11.26
N VAL A 17 4.79 -14.55 12.06
CA VAL A 17 6.01 -13.90 11.55
C VAL A 17 6.82 -14.86 10.66
N ARG A 18 6.99 -16.13 11.09
CA ARG A 18 7.74 -17.11 10.31
C ARG A 18 7.15 -17.36 8.92
N GLU A 19 5.81 -17.39 8.84
CA GLU A 19 5.11 -17.57 7.55
C GLU A 19 5.31 -16.35 6.65
N THR A 20 5.23 -15.15 7.24
CA THR A 20 5.45 -13.90 6.51
C THR A 20 6.88 -13.82 5.96
N VAL A 21 7.87 -14.18 6.77
CA VAL A 21 9.29 -14.22 6.35
C VAL A 21 9.47 -15.26 5.23
N THR A 22 8.89 -16.45 5.40
CA THR A 22 8.94 -17.50 4.37
C THR A 22 8.34 -17.03 3.05
N MET A 23 7.21 -16.31 3.13
CA MET A 23 6.57 -15.72 1.94
C MET A 23 7.47 -14.67 1.27
N ALA A 24 8.11 -13.80 2.06
CA ALA A 24 9.01 -12.78 1.52
C ALA A 24 10.21 -13.42 0.80
N LYS A 25 10.79 -14.48 1.37
CA LYS A 25 11.88 -15.22 0.73
C LYS A 25 11.41 -15.90 -0.56
N ALA A 26 10.20 -16.47 -0.56
CA ALA A 26 9.61 -17.05 -1.78
C ALA A 26 9.40 -15.99 -2.86
N CYS A 27 8.95 -14.79 -2.47
CA CYS A 27 8.80 -13.67 -3.40
C CYS A 27 10.15 -13.22 -3.98
N GLU A 28 11.18 -13.15 -3.14
CA GLU A 28 12.53 -12.82 -3.58
C GLU A 28 13.04 -13.84 -4.62
N GLN A 29 12.87 -15.13 -4.33
CA GLN A 29 13.27 -16.24 -5.21
C GLN A 29 12.48 -16.20 -6.53
N ALA A 30 11.20 -15.84 -6.46
CA ALA A 30 10.33 -15.70 -7.63
C ALA A 30 10.67 -14.46 -8.49
N GLY A 31 11.53 -13.57 -7.98
CA GLY A 31 11.96 -12.41 -8.76
C GLY A 31 11.17 -11.12 -8.53
N PHE A 32 10.31 -11.05 -7.53
CA PHE A 32 9.60 -9.80 -7.20
C PHE A 32 10.59 -8.71 -6.77
N ASP A 33 10.25 -7.45 -7.06
CA ASP A 33 11.11 -6.30 -6.77
C ASP A 33 10.98 -5.84 -5.32
N THR A 34 9.77 -5.91 -4.75
CA THR A 34 9.48 -5.35 -3.43
C THR A 34 8.56 -6.24 -2.62
N PHE A 35 8.70 -6.17 -1.29
CA PHE A 35 7.79 -6.81 -0.34
C PHE A 35 7.34 -5.77 0.69
N TRP A 36 6.04 -5.62 0.84
CA TRP A 36 5.42 -4.58 1.67
C TRP A 36 4.62 -5.22 2.78
N ILE A 37 4.73 -4.66 4.00
CA ILE A 37 3.89 -5.07 5.12
C ILE A 37 2.96 -3.92 5.49
N ALA A 38 1.67 -4.18 5.43
CA ALA A 38 0.65 -3.23 5.86
C ALA A 38 0.44 -3.35 7.37
N GLU A 39 0.37 -2.21 8.04
CA GLU A 39 0.02 -2.17 9.46
C GLU A 39 -1.46 -2.51 9.61
N ALA A 40 -1.77 -3.61 10.28
CA ALA A 40 -3.12 -4.17 10.32
C ALA A 40 -3.89 -3.84 11.61
N TYR A 41 -3.37 -2.95 12.46
CA TYR A 41 -3.97 -2.64 13.75
C TYR A 41 -5.48 -2.38 13.68
N PRO A 42 -5.99 -1.57 12.70
CA PRO A 42 -7.44 -1.28 12.65
C PRO A 42 -8.32 -2.49 12.32
N TRP A 43 -7.72 -3.61 11.89
CA TRP A 43 -8.47 -4.79 11.44
C TRP A 43 -8.66 -5.83 12.54
N TRP A 44 -7.85 -5.83 13.59
CA TRP A 44 -7.86 -6.91 14.57
C TRP A 44 -9.18 -7.01 15.32
N ARG A 45 -9.77 -5.89 15.71
CA ARG A 45 -11.05 -5.90 16.45
C ARG A 45 -12.21 -6.38 15.57
N LYS A 46 -12.27 -5.87 14.34
CA LYS A 46 -13.37 -6.17 13.43
C LYS A 46 -13.32 -7.62 12.91
N HIS A 47 -12.14 -8.15 12.69
CA HIS A 47 -11.97 -9.45 12.05
C HIS A 47 -11.39 -10.53 12.97
N SER A 48 -11.15 -10.19 14.23
CA SER A 48 -10.59 -11.11 15.25
C SER A 48 -9.23 -11.69 14.86
N PHE A 49 -8.46 -10.97 14.05
CA PHE A 49 -7.09 -11.34 13.69
C PHE A 49 -6.10 -10.60 14.59
N GLU A 50 -5.11 -11.34 15.07
CA GLU A 50 -4.02 -10.77 15.84
C GLU A 50 -3.08 -9.99 14.92
N ALA A 51 -2.96 -8.68 15.15
CA ALA A 51 -2.05 -7.84 14.39
C ALA A 51 -0.66 -7.82 15.08
N ARG A 52 0.38 -7.80 14.26
CA ARG A 52 1.77 -7.77 14.73
C ARG A 52 2.46 -6.51 14.22
N SER A 53 3.55 -6.11 14.89
CA SER A 53 4.33 -4.93 14.49
C SER A 53 4.88 -5.08 13.07
N SER A 54 4.44 -4.24 12.17
CA SER A 54 4.90 -4.24 10.78
C SER A 54 6.40 -3.95 10.70
N THR A 55 6.90 -3.02 11.53
CA THR A 55 8.32 -2.67 11.56
C THR A 55 9.20 -3.84 12.00
N ALA A 56 8.78 -4.54 13.07
CA ALA A 56 9.53 -5.70 13.54
C ALA A 56 9.59 -6.82 12.49
N ILE A 57 8.46 -7.06 11.80
CA ILE A 57 8.41 -8.06 10.72
C ILE A 57 9.35 -7.64 9.57
N LEU A 58 9.29 -6.38 9.16
CA LEU A 58 10.15 -5.88 8.07
C LEU A 58 11.62 -5.96 8.42
N ALA A 59 11.99 -5.73 9.70
CA ALA A 59 13.38 -5.85 10.12
C ALA A 59 13.88 -7.30 9.96
N VAL A 60 13.06 -8.28 10.33
CA VAL A 60 13.42 -9.70 10.14
C VAL A 60 13.51 -10.02 8.64
N ILE A 61 12.56 -9.55 7.83
CA ILE A 61 12.60 -9.78 6.38
C ILE A 61 13.87 -9.15 5.78
N ALA A 62 14.17 -7.90 6.14
CA ALA A 62 15.37 -7.20 5.64
C ALA A 62 16.67 -7.92 6.00
N HIS A 63 16.70 -8.56 7.17
CA HIS A 63 17.85 -9.37 7.60
C HIS A 63 17.94 -10.70 6.84
N GLU A 64 16.81 -11.31 6.52
CA GLU A 64 16.73 -12.67 5.93
C GLU A 64 16.74 -12.68 4.40
N THR A 65 16.71 -11.51 3.75
CA THR A 65 16.68 -11.38 2.29
C THR A 65 17.85 -10.51 1.82
N THR A 66 18.21 -10.60 0.54
CA THR A 66 19.41 -9.94 0.03
C THR A 66 19.17 -8.99 -1.15
N ARG A 67 18.03 -9.11 -1.82
CA ARG A 67 17.73 -8.37 -3.04
C ARG A 67 16.40 -7.62 -2.97
N ILE A 68 15.35 -8.26 -2.42
CA ILE A 68 14.01 -7.71 -2.45
C ILE A 68 13.94 -6.44 -1.57
N GLN A 69 13.40 -5.36 -2.12
CA GLN A 69 13.24 -4.13 -1.35
C GLN A 69 12.06 -4.26 -0.39
N VAL A 70 12.19 -3.69 0.79
CA VAL A 70 11.15 -3.78 1.83
C VAL A 70 10.55 -2.43 2.14
N GLY A 71 9.28 -2.41 2.55
CA GLY A 71 8.61 -1.17 2.90
C GLY A 71 7.30 -1.36 3.65
N TRP A 72 6.88 -0.31 4.31
CA TRP A 72 5.54 -0.26 4.91
C TRP A 72 4.50 0.06 3.83
N GLY A 73 3.48 -0.73 3.78
CA GLY A 73 2.38 -0.48 2.85
C GLY A 73 1.01 -0.54 3.50
N ILE A 74 0.78 0.22 4.55
CA ILE A 74 1.30 1.52 5.03
C ILE A 74 1.71 1.53 6.51
N ILE A 75 2.23 2.67 6.99
CA ILE A 75 2.45 2.99 8.39
C ILE A 75 1.71 4.31 8.69
N SER A 76 1.17 4.43 9.90
CA SER A 76 0.32 5.58 10.26
C SER A 76 1.07 6.60 11.13
N PRO A 77 1.00 7.91 10.81
CA PRO A 77 1.56 8.93 11.69
C PRO A 77 0.69 9.21 12.93
N TYR A 78 -0.49 8.59 13.03
CA TYR A 78 -1.34 8.73 14.20
C TYR A 78 -0.97 7.76 15.32
N THR A 79 -0.24 6.70 15.01
CA THR A 79 0.12 5.67 15.99
C THR A 79 1.52 5.84 16.57
N ARG A 80 2.32 6.77 15.99
CA ARG A 80 3.68 7.02 16.48
C ARG A 80 4.20 8.37 16.00
N HIS A 81 5.03 8.99 16.79
CA HIS A 81 5.62 10.29 16.45
C HIS A 81 6.53 10.15 15.20
N PRO A 82 6.56 11.17 14.29
CA PRO A 82 7.40 11.09 13.08
C PRO A 82 8.89 10.84 13.33
N VAL A 83 9.44 11.32 14.44
CA VAL A 83 10.83 11.02 14.81
C VAL A 83 11.00 9.52 15.00
N GLN A 84 10.03 8.84 15.64
CA GLN A 84 10.05 7.38 15.79
C GLN A 84 10.01 6.69 14.43
N ILE A 85 9.20 7.19 13.50
CA ILE A 85 9.14 6.62 12.13
C ILE A 85 10.52 6.75 11.46
N ALA A 86 11.20 7.89 11.63
CA ALA A 86 12.53 8.09 11.07
C ALA A 86 13.56 7.11 11.68
N MET A 87 13.50 6.89 13.00
CA MET A 87 14.37 5.91 13.68
C MET A 87 14.14 4.49 13.14
N GLU A 88 12.88 4.10 12.98
CA GLU A 88 12.52 2.79 12.43
C GLU A 88 12.98 2.64 10.97
N ALA A 89 12.83 3.71 10.17
CA ALA A 89 13.31 3.72 8.79
C ALA A 89 14.83 3.53 8.73
N ARG A 90 15.57 4.14 9.66
CA ARG A 90 17.04 4.00 9.72
C ARG A 90 17.43 2.54 9.99
N VAL A 91 16.75 1.88 10.93
CA VAL A 91 17.00 0.44 11.21
C VAL A 91 16.79 -0.41 9.94
N LEU A 92 15.69 -0.15 9.22
CA LEU A 92 15.42 -0.90 7.98
C LEU A 92 16.48 -0.62 6.92
N GLN A 93 17.00 0.61 6.82
CA GLN A 93 18.10 0.93 5.90
C GLN A 93 19.39 0.22 6.29
N ASP A 94 19.72 0.17 7.57
CA ASP A 94 20.92 -0.51 8.07
C ASP A 94 20.89 -2.01 7.71
N LEU A 95 19.71 -2.62 7.89
CA LEU A 95 19.55 -4.07 7.64
C LEU A 95 19.49 -4.39 6.14
N ALA A 96 18.76 -3.58 5.32
CA ALA A 96 18.54 -3.82 3.89
C ALA A 96 19.71 -3.31 3.02
N GLY A 97 20.56 -2.56 3.58
CA GLY A 97 21.67 -1.96 2.80
C GLY A 97 21.14 -1.04 1.67
N UNK A 98 21.73 -1.10 0.70
CA UNK A 98 21.39 -0.34 -0.45
C UNK A 98 20.14 -0.70 -1.15
N UNK A 99 19.70 -1.76 -0.88
CA UNK A 99 18.50 -2.29 -1.37
C UNK A 99 17.29 -1.78 -0.63
N UNK A 100 17.57 -1.08 0.16
CA UNK A 100 16.52 -0.65 0.97
C UNK A 100 15.87 0.54 0.39
N UNK A 101 15.10 0.22 0.01
CA UNK A 101 14.29 1.27 -0.35
C UNK A 101 13.21 1.42 0.64
N UNK A 102 13.58 1.63 1.46
CA UNK A 102 12.66 1.79 2.45
C UNK A 102 11.65 2.74 2.01
N UNK A 103 11.04 2.32 1.67
CA UNK A 103 10.00 3.09 1.28
C UNK A 103 9.17 3.44 2.45
N UNK A 104 9.45 4.22 2.83
CA UNK A 104 8.73 4.64 3.90
C UNK A 104 7.50 5.16 3.41
N UNK A 105 6.93 4.58 3.49
CA UNK A 105 5.74 4.99 3.04
C UNK A 105 4.99 5.61 4.12
N UNK A 106 5.21 6.56 4.32
CA UNK A 106 4.48 7.21 5.26
C UNK A 106 3.16 7.39 4.75
N UNK A 107 2.69 6.64 5.03
CA UNK A 107 1.52 6.84 4.41
C UNK A 107 0.39 6.97 5.24
N UNK A 108 -0.06 7.62 5.23
CA UNK A 108 -1.19 7.67 5.97
C UNK A 108 -2.37 7.27 5.23
N UNK A 109 -2.74 6.95 5.59
CA UNK A 109 -3.78 6.84 5.37
C UNK A 109 -4.91 6.52 4.69
N UNK A 110 -4.69 6.07 4.08
CA UNK A 110 -5.87 6.02 3.47
C UNK A 110 -6.87 5.50 4.40
N UNK A 111 -7.51 5.50 4.30
CA UNK A 111 -8.63 5.21 4.91
C UNK A 111 -8.64 4.46 6.23
N UNK A 112 -8.01 3.81 6.35
CA UNK A 112 -8.03 3.09 7.53
C UNK A 112 -7.30 3.72 8.66
N UNK A 113 -6.44 4.18 8.38
CA UNK A 113 -5.65 4.72 9.43
C UNK A 113 -5.95 6.14 9.77
N ALA A 114 -6.64 6.76 9.16
CA ALA A 114 -7.20 8.05 9.56
C ALA A 114 -8.71 8.04 9.69
N SER A 115 -9.28 6.89 9.75
CA SER A 115 -10.74 6.83 9.91
C SER A 115 -11.14 7.16 11.36
N LYS A 116 -12.33 7.75 11.51
CA LYS A 116 -12.88 8.07 12.84
C LYS A 116 -12.97 6.81 13.73
N ILE A 117 -13.28 5.69 13.11
CA ILE A 117 -13.40 4.39 13.82
C ILE A 117 -12.01 4.01 14.38
N PHE A 118 -10.98 4.07 13.56
CA PHE A 118 -9.62 3.74 13.97
C PHE A 118 -9.12 4.69 15.08
N MET A 119 -9.33 5.99 14.90
CA MET A 119 -8.90 6.98 15.90
C MET A 119 -9.56 6.69 17.26
N LYS A 120 -10.86 6.36 17.24
CA LYS A 120 -11.58 5.97 18.46
C LYS A 120 -11.03 4.69 19.08
N GLU A 121 -10.68 3.71 18.25
CA GLU A 121 -10.14 2.41 18.73
C GLU A 121 -8.78 2.55 19.40
N ILE A 122 -7.95 3.49 18.98
CA ILE A 122 -6.64 3.72 19.62
C ILE A 122 -6.69 4.72 20.77
N GLY A 123 -7.90 5.15 21.17
CA GLY A 123 -8.07 6.07 22.29
C GLY A 123 -7.81 7.53 21.96
N GLU A 124 -7.57 7.85 20.69
CA GLU A 124 -7.43 9.24 20.25
C GLU A 124 -8.83 9.85 20.19
N GLY A 125 -9.12 10.69 21.15
CA GLY A 125 -10.43 11.35 21.26
C GLY A 125 -10.70 12.33 20.11
N GLU A 126 -11.84 12.99 20.19
CA GLU A 126 -12.21 14.05 19.26
C GLU A 126 -11.45 15.34 19.58
N GLY A 127 -10.12 15.24 19.71
CA GLY A 127 -9.26 16.40 19.93
C GLY A 127 -9.33 17.40 18.77
N GLU A 128 -8.65 18.50 18.88
CA GLU A 128 -8.63 19.55 17.85
C GLU A 128 -8.46 18.96 16.47
N LYS A 129 -9.44 19.23 15.60
CA LYS A 129 -9.58 18.56 14.31
C LYS A 129 -8.60 19.11 13.27
N VAL A 130 -7.33 18.82 13.45
CA VAL A 130 -6.36 19.12 12.40
C VAL A 130 -6.59 18.10 11.25
N GLY A 131 -6.80 18.62 10.06
CA GLY A 131 -7.09 17.76 8.90
C GLY A 131 -5.95 16.81 8.56
N PRO A 132 -6.27 15.62 8.02
CA PRO A 132 -5.26 14.61 7.70
C PRO A 132 -4.13 15.09 6.79
N ALA A 133 -4.39 16.06 5.94
CA ALA A 133 -3.36 16.61 5.06
C ALA A 133 -2.25 17.33 5.87
N THR A 134 -2.63 18.04 6.94
CA THR A 134 -1.65 18.69 7.80
C THR A 134 -0.81 17.67 8.56
N VAL A 135 -1.47 16.70 9.20
CA VAL A 135 -0.79 15.60 9.92
C VAL A 135 0.23 14.92 9.00
N MET A 136 -0.19 14.60 7.80
CA MET A 136 0.65 13.91 6.82
C MET A 136 1.84 14.77 6.37
N ARG A 137 1.58 16.04 6.05
CA ARG A 137 2.64 16.98 5.63
C ARG A 137 3.71 17.11 6.70
N GLU A 138 3.28 17.43 7.92
CA GLU A 138 4.19 17.62 9.04
C GLU A 138 5.00 16.35 9.32
N SER A 139 4.36 15.19 9.28
CA SER A 139 5.03 13.91 9.47
C SER A 139 6.13 13.69 8.42
N ILE A 140 5.81 13.91 7.13
CA ILE A 140 6.77 13.71 6.06
C ILE A 140 7.96 14.68 6.20
N GLU A 141 7.68 15.94 6.51
CA GLU A 141 8.72 16.96 6.68
C GLU A 141 9.66 16.61 7.83
N ILE A 142 9.11 16.14 8.96
CA ILE A 142 9.92 15.73 10.12
C ILE A 142 10.75 14.47 9.79
N VAL A 143 10.11 13.44 9.19
CA VAL A 143 10.84 12.22 8.82
C VAL A 143 12.00 12.55 7.87
N ARG A 144 11.78 13.39 6.86
CA ARG A 144 12.84 13.81 5.94
C ARG A 144 13.96 14.57 6.68
N GLY A 145 13.59 15.55 7.49
CA GLY A 145 14.57 16.36 8.23
C GLY A 145 15.45 15.51 9.13
N VAL A 146 14.85 14.62 9.90
CA VAL A 146 15.60 13.73 10.80
C VAL A 146 16.52 12.79 10.01
N LEU A 147 16.03 12.22 8.92
CA LEU A 147 16.83 11.26 8.11
C LEU A 147 17.97 11.94 7.37
N GLN A 148 17.95 13.27 7.15
CA GLN A 148 19.08 13.99 6.58
C GLN A 148 20.29 13.98 7.54
N GLY A 149 20.01 13.98 8.85
CA GLY A 149 21.06 13.86 9.87
C GLY A 149 21.72 15.19 10.27
N ASP A 150 21.30 16.29 9.66
CA ASP A 150 21.76 17.63 10.08
C ASP A 150 20.89 18.14 11.23
N ALA A 151 21.31 19.23 11.89
CA ALA A 151 20.47 19.87 12.91
C ALA A 151 19.11 20.20 12.31
N PHE A 152 18.04 19.80 12.97
CA PHE A 152 16.70 19.95 12.42
C PHE A 152 15.72 20.41 13.50
N ARG A 153 15.08 21.54 13.27
CA ARG A 153 14.05 22.06 14.15
C ARG A 153 12.76 22.27 13.38
N TYR A 154 11.66 21.81 13.93
CA TYR A 154 10.34 21.90 13.32
C TYR A 154 9.30 22.25 14.38
N GLN A 155 8.42 23.19 14.06
CA GLN A 155 7.30 23.56 14.93
C GLN A 155 6.04 23.60 14.04
N GLY A 156 5.23 22.56 14.10
CA GLY A 156 3.99 22.45 13.33
C GLY A 156 2.76 22.72 14.20
N LYS A 157 1.59 22.41 13.67
CA LYS A 157 0.31 22.46 14.39
C LYS A 157 0.07 21.19 15.20
N VAL A 158 0.64 20.06 14.75
CA VAL A 158 0.44 18.74 15.35
C VAL A 158 1.73 18.21 15.97
N PHE A 159 2.82 18.36 15.25
CA PHE A 159 4.10 17.79 15.67
C PHE A 159 5.16 18.88 15.85
N ALA A 160 6.08 18.61 16.78
CA ALA A 160 7.29 19.43 16.94
C ALA A 160 8.49 18.49 17.03
N ALA A 161 9.65 18.97 16.60
CA ALA A 161 10.89 18.21 16.71
C ALA A 161 12.06 19.20 16.85
N ASP A 162 12.99 18.88 17.73
CA ASP A 162 14.25 19.62 17.89
C ASP A 162 15.36 18.57 18.03
N VAL A 163 16.07 18.35 16.94
CA VAL A 163 17.05 17.26 16.84
C VAL A 163 18.41 17.86 16.53
N PRO A 164 19.44 17.60 17.36
CA PRO A 164 20.79 18.10 17.09
C PRO A 164 21.39 17.39 15.87
N PRO A 165 22.54 17.88 15.35
CA PRO A 165 23.21 17.14 14.28
C PRO A 165 23.54 15.73 14.74
N LEU A 166 23.13 14.74 13.93
CA LEU A 166 23.33 13.33 14.27
C LEU A 166 24.70 12.86 13.81
N ARG A 167 25.37 12.13 14.68
CA ARG A 167 26.68 11.53 14.33
C ARG A 167 26.46 10.47 13.25
N LYS A 168 27.20 10.61 12.15
CA LYS A 168 27.10 9.69 11.01
C LYS A 168 28.29 8.75 11.05
N ASP A 169 28.05 7.48 11.25
CA ASP A 169 29.12 6.48 11.13
C ASP A 169 29.31 6.05 9.66
N ALA A 170 30.40 5.33 9.40
CA ALA A 170 30.79 4.95 8.05
C ALA A 170 29.87 3.87 7.43
N HIS A 171 29.13 3.16 8.26
CA HIS A 171 28.30 2.03 7.82
C HIS A 171 26.83 2.40 7.62
N THR A 172 26.38 3.52 8.20
CA THR A 172 24.99 3.94 8.09
C THR A 172 24.66 4.40 6.66
N PRO A 173 23.72 3.76 6.00
CA PRO A 173 23.29 4.22 4.68
C PRO A 173 22.81 5.67 4.74
N ARG A 174 23.23 6.49 3.80
CA ARG A 174 22.90 7.90 3.76
C ARG A 174 21.73 8.17 2.84
N GLY A 175 20.98 9.20 3.18
CA GLY A 175 19.87 9.67 2.38
C GLY A 175 18.51 9.29 2.95
N VAL A 176 17.51 9.89 2.36
CA VAL A 176 16.12 9.71 2.74
C VAL A 176 15.51 8.68 1.80
N PRO A 177 14.98 7.58 2.29
CA PRO A 177 14.28 6.63 1.39
C PRO A 177 13.03 7.30 0.81
N PRO A 178 12.55 6.84 -0.35
CA PRO A 178 11.34 7.43 -0.96
C PRO A 178 10.13 7.33 -0.02
N ILE A 179 9.40 8.42 0.08
CA ILE A 179 8.20 8.50 0.94
C ILE A 179 6.98 8.69 0.04
N TYR A 180 6.13 7.67 -0.02
CA TYR A 180 4.90 7.70 -0.81
C TYR A 180 3.70 7.99 0.09
N VAL A 181 2.75 8.77 -0.41
CA VAL A 181 1.53 9.11 0.33
C VAL A 181 0.41 8.18 -0.14
N ALA A 182 -0.17 7.41 0.77
CA ALA A 182 -1.32 6.58 0.44
C ALA A 182 -2.60 7.41 0.49
N ALA A 183 -3.33 7.50 -0.62
CA ALA A 183 -4.50 8.37 -0.70
C ALA A 183 -5.52 7.92 -1.74
N THR A 184 -6.80 8.02 -1.37
CA THR A 184 -7.92 7.82 -2.31
C THR A 184 -8.58 9.16 -2.69
N GLY A 185 -8.59 10.13 -1.79
CA GLY A 185 -9.23 11.43 -2.04
C GLY A 185 -8.30 12.44 -2.72
N PRO A 186 -8.87 13.37 -3.51
CA PRO A 186 -8.06 14.27 -4.35
C PRO A 186 -7.15 15.21 -3.58
N ILE A 187 -7.52 15.63 -2.37
CA ILE A 187 -6.69 16.55 -1.56
C ILE A 187 -5.36 15.89 -1.22
N LEU A 188 -5.40 14.67 -0.69
CA LEU A 188 -4.17 13.94 -0.33
C LEU A 188 -3.42 13.46 -1.57
N GLN A 189 -4.12 13.16 -2.67
CA GLN A 189 -3.47 12.81 -3.93
C GLN A 189 -2.67 14.01 -4.48
N LYS A 190 -3.23 15.22 -4.44
CA LYS A 190 -2.49 16.44 -4.83
C LYS A 190 -1.31 16.68 -3.88
N MET A 191 -1.53 16.49 -2.58
CA MET A 191 -0.46 16.63 -1.59
C MET A 191 0.68 15.63 -1.85
N SER A 192 0.38 14.40 -2.27
CA SER A 192 1.43 13.41 -2.57
C SER A 192 2.40 13.92 -3.63
N GLY A 193 1.90 14.65 -4.61
CA GLY A 193 2.74 15.27 -5.63
C GLY A 193 3.63 16.38 -5.08
N SER A 194 3.12 17.14 -4.11
CA SER A 194 3.88 18.26 -3.57
C SER A 194 4.93 17.84 -2.54
N VAL A 195 4.56 17.01 -1.54
CA VAL A 195 5.48 16.68 -0.43
C VAL A 195 6.07 15.27 -0.51
N GLY A 196 5.40 14.35 -1.22
CA GLY A 196 5.85 12.96 -1.33
C GLY A 196 6.74 12.73 -2.54
N ASP A 197 7.25 11.50 -2.65
CA ASP A 197 7.99 11.01 -3.82
C ASP A 197 7.08 10.17 -4.71
N GLY A 198 5.79 10.10 -4.36
CA GLY A 198 4.79 9.36 -5.13
C GLY A 198 3.50 9.16 -4.34
N LEU A 199 2.60 8.49 -4.99
CA LEU A 199 1.26 8.18 -4.50
C LEU A 199 1.08 6.66 -4.46
N LEU A 200 0.46 6.16 -3.39
CA LEU A 200 -0.01 4.78 -3.34
C LEU A 200 -1.53 4.77 -3.31
N THR A 201 -2.14 3.95 -4.15
CA THR A 201 -3.58 3.69 -4.12
C THR A 201 -3.82 2.26 -3.64
N ALA A 202 -4.98 2.00 -3.07
CA ALA A 202 -5.27 0.70 -2.49
C ALA A 202 -6.74 0.33 -2.60
N SER A 203 -6.99 -0.92 -2.31
CA SER A 203 -8.30 -1.57 -2.35
C SER A 203 -8.77 -1.77 -3.79
N ILE A 204 -9.84 -1.14 -4.21
CA ILE A 204 -10.42 -1.32 -5.54
C ILE A 204 -9.80 -0.27 -6.47
N THR A 205 -8.53 -0.47 -6.81
CA THR A 205 -7.83 0.40 -7.76
C THR A 205 -7.97 -0.19 -9.16
N THR A 206 -8.63 0.55 -10.04
CA THR A 206 -8.76 0.18 -11.46
C THR A 206 -7.79 1.02 -12.31
N PRO A 207 -7.50 0.64 -13.55
CA PRO A 207 -6.71 1.51 -14.45
C PRO A 207 -7.31 2.91 -14.60
N ALA A 208 -8.64 3.04 -14.57
CA ALA A 208 -9.31 4.36 -14.60
C ALA A 208 -8.98 5.17 -13.34
N PHE A 209 -9.00 4.53 -12.18
CA PHE A 209 -8.66 5.21 -10.92
C PHE A 209 -7.17 5.56 -10.87
N VAL A 210 -6.29 4.76 -11.47
CA VAL A 210 -4.86 5.08 -11.58
C VAL A 210 -4.71 6.40 -12.39
N ARG A 211 -5.36 6.52 -13.54
CA ARG A 211 -5.31 7.75 -14.36
C ARG A 211 -5.82 8.96 -13.59
N TYR A 212 -6.96 8.83 -12.90
CA TYR A 212 -7.53 9.88 -12.06
C TYR A 212 -6.54 10.32 -10.97
N SER A 213 -5.97 9.35 -10.26
CA SER A 213 -5.07 9.59 -9.13
C SER A 213 -3.76 10.24 -9.58
N ARG A 214 -3.22 9.76 -10.70
CA ARG A 214 -2.01 10.31 -11.31
C ARG A 214 -2.21 11.78 -11.70
N LYS A 215 -3.36 12.10 -12.32
CA LYS A 215 -3.69 13.48 -12.69
C LYS A 215 -3.66 14.42 -11.46
N ASN A 216 -4.27 14.00 -10.37
CA ASN A 216 -4.28 14.78 -9.12
C ASN A 216 -2.87 14.98 -8.56
N MET A 217 -2.08 13.90 -8.51
CA MET A 217 -0.70 13.96 -8.03
C MET A 217 0.13 14.92 -8.87
N GLU A 218 0.04 14.81 -10.20
CA GLU A 218 0.77 15.69 -11.13
C GLU A 218 0.37 17.15 -10.95
N GLU A 219 -0.92 17.44 -10.74
CA GLU A 219 -1.39 18.79 -10.46
C GLU A 219 -0.72 19.36 -9.20
N GLY A 220 -0.65 18.54 -8.14
CA GLY A 220 0.03 18.95 -6.89
C GLY A 220 1.52 19.22 -7.08
N ALA A 221 2.19 18.41 -7.89
CA ALA A 221 3.61 18.56 -8.19
C ALA A 221 3.87 19.85 -8.98
N ARG A 222 3.09 20.08 -10.05
CA ARG A 222 3.27 21.26 -10.90
C ARG A 222 3.08 22.58 -10.13
N LYS A 223 2.19 22.59 -9.12
CA LYS A 223 1.95 23.81 -8.30
C LYS A 223 3.19 24.31 -7.57
N ILE A 224 4.15 23.42 -7.30
CA ILE A 224 5.39 23.78 -6.62
C ILE A 224 6.63 23.64 -7.52
N GLY A 225 6.44 23.50 -8.83
CA GLY A 225 7.54 23.38 -9.79
C GLY A 225 8.26 22.05 -9.79
N LYS A 226 7.66 21.00 -9.19
CA LYS A 226 8.26 19.66 -9.12
C LYS A 226 7.93 18.87 -10.38
N ASP A 227 8.92 18.15 -10.92
CA ASP A 227 8.76 17.34 -12.12
C ASP A 227 7.89 16.10 -11.85
N PRO A 228 6.69 16.02 -12.41
CA PRO A 228 5.81 14.87 -12.14
C PRO A 228 6.34 13.54 -12.71
N SER A 229 7.22 13.57 -13.71
CA SER A 229 7.75 12.34 -14.31
C SER A 229 8.64 11.54 -13.34
N LYS A 230 9.07 12.17 -12.26
CA LYS A 230 9.91 11.53 -11.24
C LYS A 230 9.09 10.93 -10.07
N LEU A 231 7.76 11.05 -10.13
CA LEU A 231 6.90 10.59 -9.04
C LEU A 231 6.34 9.20 -9.32
N VAL A 232 6.46 8.33 -8.33
CA VAL A 232 5.93 6.96 -8.40
C VAL A 232 4.41 6.97 -8.27
N VAL A 233 3.73 6.19 -9.10
CA VAL A 233 2.31 5.86 -8.93
C VAL A 233 2.25 4.37 -8.60
N GLY A 234 2.07 4.07 -7.32
CA GLY A 234 1.96 2.70 -6.84
C GLY A 234 0.51 2.31 -6.58
N SER A 235 0.19 1.05 -6.81
CA SER A 235 -1.17 0.54 -6.61
C SER A 235 -1.15 -0.82 -5.94
N VAL A 236 -1.91 -0.95 -4.85
CA VAL A 236 -2.18 -2.26 -4.25
C VAL A 236 -3.35 -2.88 -5.01
N ILE A 237 -3.12 -4.02 -5.60
CA ILE A 237 -4.09 -4.68 -6.46
C ILE A 237 -4.26 -6.13 -6.02
N VAL A 238 -5.50 -6.56 -5.94
CA VAL A 238 -5.83 -7.96 -5.61
C VAL A 238 -5.18 -8.87 -6.66
N GLY A 239 -4.41 -9.85 -6.18
CA GLY A 239 -3.71 -10.80 -7.03
C GLY A 239 -4.12 -12.24 -6.76
N SER A 240 -4.34 -13.01 -7.85
CA SER A 240 -4.59 -14.45 -7.73
C SER A 240 -4.30 -15.10 -9.07
N ILE A 241 -3.52 -16.18 -9.08
CA ILE A 241 -3.11 -16.79 -10.34
C ILE A 241 -3.21 -18.31 -10.27
N GLY A 242 -3.58 -18.92 -11.38
CA GLY A 242 -3.63 -20.37 -11.53
C GLY A 242 -3.50 -20.77 -13.01
N ARG A 243 -3.15 -22.03 -13.26
CA ARG A 243 -3.15 -22.55 -14.64
C ARG A 243 -4.57 -22.76 -15.15
N ASP A 244 -5.50 -23.04 -14.23
CA ASP A 244 -6.93 -23.12 -14.51
C ASP A 244 -7.55 -21.75 -14.27
N PRO A 245 -8.30 -21.17 -15.22
CA PRO A 245 -8.85 -19.81 -15.09
C PRO A 245 -9.77 -19.61 -13.88
N ALA A 246 -10.59 -20.60 -13.55
CA ALA A 246 -11.54 -20.49 -12.43
C ALA A 246 -10.78 -20.44 -11.10
N LYS A 247 -9.85 -21.39 -10.91
CA LYS A 247 -9.00 -21.43 -9.71
C LYS A 247 -8.15 -20.16 -9.59
N GLY A 248 -7.65 -19.65 -10.73
CA GLY A 248 -6.87 -18.41 -10.77
C GLY A 248 -7.65 -17.18 -10.35
N LYS A 249 -8.98 -17.23 -10.31
CA LYS A 249 -9.84 -16.11 -9.92
C LYS A 249 -10.44 -16.27 -8.53
N GLU A 250 -10.33 -17.45 -7.92
CA GLU A 250 -11.00 -17.76 -6.66
C GLU A 250 -10.54 -16.85 -5.52
N GLY A 251 -9.22 -16.75 -5.31
CA GLY A 251 -8.67 -15.87 -4.27
C GLY A 251 -9.02 -14.41 -4.49
N ALA A 252 -9.00 -13.97 -5.75
CA ALA A 252 -9.37 -12.60 -6.09
C ALA A 252 -10.84 -12.31 -5.76
N ARG A 253 -11.71 -13.28 -5.96
CA ARG A 253 -13.15 -13.14 -5.66
C ARG A 253 -13.39 -12.97 -4.16
N GLU A 254 -12.70 -13.77 -3.35
CA GLU A 254 -12.80 -13.66 -1.88
C GLU A 254 -12.31 -12.31 -1.37
N GLN A 255 -11.19 -11.83 -1.91
CA GLN A 255 -10.62 -10.55 -1.49
C GLN A 255 -11.48 -9.38 -1.98
N ALA A 256 -11.95 -9.44 -3.22
CA ALA A 256 -12.87 -8.43 -3.75
C ALA A 256 -14.12 -8.33 -2.89
N ALA A 257 -14.69 -9.47 -2.48
CA ALA A 257 -15.87 -9.48 -1.61
C ALA A 257 -15.63 -8.72 -0.30
N MET A 258 -14.48 -8.94 0.32
CA MET A 258 -14.13 -8.25 1.59
C MET A 258 -14.04 -6.73 1.38
N TYR A 259 -13.39 -6.30 0.30
CA TYR A 259 -13.25 -4.88 0.01
C TYR A 259 -14.58 -4.21 -0.36
N LEU A 260 -15.40 -4.89 -1.18
CA LEU A 260 -16.67 -4.35 -1.65
C LEU A 260 -17.69 -4.26 -0.52
N ALA A 261 -17.78 -5.29 0.34
CA ALA A 261 -18.69 -5.27 1.50
C ALA A 261 -18.41 -4.07 2.42
N ASN A 262 -17.14 -3.73 2.61
CA ASN A 262 -16.75 -2.59 3.45
C ASN A 262 -17.10 -1.22 2.80
N LYS A 263 -17.25 -1.17 1.47
CA LYS A 263 -17.55 0.11 0.79
C LYS A 263 -19.01 0.54 0.97
N VAL A 264 -19.93 -0.40 1.13
CA VAL A 264 -21.37 -0.08 1.33
C VAL A 264 -21.58 0.85 2.52
N GLN A 265 -20.81 0.63 3.60
CA GLN A 265 -20.94 1.42 4.82
C GLN A 265 -20.26 2.80 4.74
N ASN A 266 -19.45 3.05 3.72
CA ASN A 266 -18.58 4.24 3.63
C ASN A 266 -18.67 4.92 2.25
N ILE A 267 -19.86 4.99 1.66
CA ILE A 267 -20.06 5.48 0.28
C ILE A 267 -19.83 6.99 0.14
N LYS A 268 -19.92 7.78 1.21
CA LYS A 268 -19.76 9.24 1.10
C LYS A 268 -18.27 9.64 1.04
N GLY A 269 -17.93 10.42 0.04
CA GLY A 269 -16.60 11.00 -0.10
C GLY A 269 -15.70 10.28 -1.12
N SER A 270 -14.47 9.94 -0.74
CA SER A 270 -13.49 9.38 -1.69
C SER A 270 -13.85 8.00 -2.23
N ALA A 271 -14.76 7.27 -1.57
CA ALA A 271 -15.22 5.97 -2.08
C ALA A 271 -16.08 6.13 -3.34
N ASP A 272 -16.79 7.25 -3.49
CA ASP A 272 -17.64 7.49 -4.66
C ASP A 272 -16.83 7.47 -5.95
N VAL A 273 -15.68 8.15 -5.96
CA VAL A 273 -14.83 8.20 -7.15
C VAL A 273 -14.22 6.81 -7.48
N LEU A 274 -13.89 6.03 -6.44
CA LEU A 274 -13.40 4.66 -6.63
C LEU A 274 -14.45 3.80 -7.35
N LEU A 275 -15.69 3.85 -6.85
CA LEU A 275 -16.79 3.08 -7.43
C LEU A 275 -17.14 3.58 -8.83
N GLU A 276 -17.18 4.90 -9.04
CA GLU A 276 -17.37 5.51 -10.34
C GLU A 276 -16.33 5.03 -11.36
N CYS A 277 -15.05 5.07 -10.98
CA CYS A 277 -13.95 4.61 -11.84
C CYS A 277 -14.02 3.10 -12.13
N ALA A 278 -14.64 2.34 -11.24
CA ALA A 278 -14.86 0.90 -11.44
C ALA A 278 -16.16 0.60 -12.19
N GLY A 279 -17.03 1.59 -12.39
CA GLY A 279 -18.35 1.37 -12.94
C GLY A 279 -19.25 0.53 -12.03
N LEU A 280 -19.06 0.68 -10.71
CA LEU A 280 -19.83 -0.07 -9.70
C LEU A 280 -20.85 0.85 -9.03
N THR A 281 -22.01 0.30 -8.72
CA THR A 281 -23.09 1.02 -8.02
C THR A 281 -23.28 0.45 -6.61
N SER A 282 -23.89 1.26 -5.73
CA SER A 282 -24.24 0.80 -4.38
C SER A 282 -25.15 -0.42 -4.41
N ASP A 283 -26.05 -0.50 -5.37
CA ASP A 283 -27.01 -1.60 -5.46
C ASP A 283 -26.34 -2.93 -5.80
N GLU A 284 -25.27 -2.89 -6.62
CA GLU A 284 -24.46 -4.08 -6.90
C GLU A 284 -23.71 -4.58 -5.67
N LEU A 285 -23.40 -3.68 -4.74
CA LEU A 285 -22.61 -4.03 -3.54
C LEU A 285 -23.47 -4.57 -2.38
N LYS A 286 -24.77 -4.21 -2.31
CA LYS A 286 -25.66 -4.61 -1.21
C LYS A 286 -25.69 -6.13 -0.99
N PRO A 287 -25.90 -6.96 -2.04
CA PRO A 287 -25.92 -8.42 -1.83
C PRO A 287 -24.61 -8.98 -1.27
N ILE A 288 -23.47 -8.36 -1.64
CA ILE A 288 -22.15 -8.78 -1.16
C ILE A 288 -22.03 -8.45 0.33
N ALA A 289 -22.46 -7.24 0.74
CA ALA A 289 -22.42 -6.82 2.15
C ALA A 289 -23.34 -7.69 3.01
N GLU A 290 -24.56 -7.97 2.55
CA GLU A 290 -25.50 -8.84 3.26
C GLU A 290 -24.98 -10.27 3.41
N ALA A 291 -24.37 -10.80 2.33
CA ALA A 291 -23.77 -12.14 2.38
C ALA A 291 -22.58 -12.18 3.35
N MET A 292 -21.79 -11.08 3.41
CA MET A 292 -20.69 -10.96 4.36
C MET A 292 -21.19 -11.00 5.81
N GLU A 293 -22.26 -10.28 6.11
CA GLU A 293 -22.85 -10.25 7.47
C GLU A 293 -23.43 -11.60 7.89
N LYS A 294 -24.09 -12.30 6.97
CA LYS A 294 -24.79 -13.56 7.24
C LYS A 294 -23.87 -14.78 7.28
N GLY A 295 -22.87 -14.81 6.41
CA GLY A 295 -22.05 -16.01 6.23
C GLY A 295 -20.56 -15.77 6.00
N GLY A 296 -20.10 -14.55 6.26
CA GLY A 296 -18.69 -14.22 6.18
C GLY A 296 -18.13 -14.20 4.76
N ARG A 297 -16.80 -14.23 4.67
CA ARG A 297 -16.06 -14.02 3.42
C ARG A 297 -16.46 -15.00 2.30
N LYS A 298 -16.60 -16.29 2.65
CA LYS A 298 -16.93 -17.32 1.63
C LYS A 298 -18.33 -17.12 1.05
N ALA A 299 -19.30 -16.72 1.88
CA ALA A 299 -20.65 -16.41 1.39
C ALA A 299 -20.63 -15.17 0.51
N ALA A 300 -19.93 -14.12 0.95
CA ALA A 300 -19.81 -12.87 0.19
C ALA A 300 -19.12 -13.09 -1.18
N ALA A 301 -18.11 -13.97 -1.22
CA ALA A 301 -17.41 -14.28 -2.47
C ALA A 301 -18.37 -14.85 -3.54
N LYS A 302 -19.36 -15.65 -3.13
CA LYS A 302 -20.38 -16.20 -4.06
C LYS A 302 -21.28 -15.11 -4.65
N ALA A 303 -21.43 -13.98 -3.94
CA ALA A 303 -22.22 -12.84 -4.43
C ALA A 303 -21.42 -11.93 -5.38
N VAL A 304 -20.09 -12.12 -5.49
CA VAL A 304 -19.27 -11.38 -6.46
C VAL A 304 -19.38 -12.08 -7.82
N THR A 305 -20.21 -11.53 -8.69
CA THR A 305 -20.39 -12.09 -10.05
C THR A 305 -19.11 -11.88 -10.88
N ASP A 306 -19.02 -12.58 -12.02
CA ASP A 306 -17.91 -12.38 -12.97
C ASP A 306 -17.88 -10.94 -13.51
N GLU A 307 -19.07 -10.33 -13.67
CA GLU A 307 -19.15 -8.94 -14.09
C GLU A 307 -18.57 -8.00 -13.04
N ILE A 308 -18.95 -8.16 -11.78
CA ILE A 308 -18.40 -7.36 -10.67
C ILE A 308 -16.88 -7.57 -10.57
N LEU A 309 -16.42 -8.82 -10.66
CA LEU A 309 -14.99 -9.11 -10.60
C LEU A 309 -14.23 -8.42 -11.73
N ARG A 310 -14.80 -8.41 -12.94
CA ARG A 310 -14.22 -7.72 -14.09
C ARG A 310 -14.13 -6.21 -13.85
N LYS A 311 -15.17 -5.61 -13.25
CA LYS A 311 -15.19 -4.17 -12.88
C LYS A 311 -14.12 -3.82 -11.84
N VAL A 312 -13.84 -4.71 -10.90
CA VAL A 312 -12.79 -4.52 -9.87
C VAL A 312 -11.38 -4.56 -10.48
N CYS A 313 -11.24 -5.16 -11.66
CA CYS A 313 -9.98 -5.26 -12.40
C CYS A 313 -8.83 -5.91 -11.61
N PRO A 314 -9.03 -7.06 -10.94
CA PRO A 314 -7.91 -7.71 -10.26
C PRO A 314 -6.88 -8.24 -11.26
N ILE A 315 -5.65 -8.43 -10.81
CA ILE A 315 -4.64 -9.17 -11.59
C ILE A 315 -4.85 -10.65 -11.25
N ALA A 316 -5.77 -11.29 -11.96
CA ALA A 316 -6.25 -12.62 -11.60
C ALA A 316 -6.64 -13.46 -12.82
N GLY A 317 -6.43 -14.77 -12.69
CA GLY A 317 -6.75 -15.73 -13.73
C GLY A 317 -5.54 -16.54 -14.17
N THR A 318 -5.44 -16.82 -15.47
CA THR A 318 -4.26 -17.48 -16.06
C THR A 318 -3.08 -16.52 -16.14
N PRO A 319 -1.84 -17.02 -16.31
CA PRO A 319 -0.69 -16.14 -16.55
C PRO A 319 -0.93 -15.11 -17.66
N GLN A 320 -1.56 -15.51 -18.75
CA GLN A 320 -1.82 -14.60 -19.87
C GLN A 320 -2.79 -13.49 -19.48
N GLU A 321 -3.85 -13.81 -18.73
CA GLU A 321 -4.78 -12.81 -18.23
C GLU A 321 -4.08 -11.84 -17.27
N CYS A 322 -3.18 -12.36 -16.42
CA CYS A 322 -2.41 -11.51 -15.49
C CYS A 322 -1.44 -10.57 -16.25
N ILE A 323 -0.75 -11.08 -17.27
CA ILE A 323 0.15 -10.26 -18.11
C ILE A 323 -0.64 -9.11 -18.76
N GLN A 324 -1.77 -9.44 -19.36
CA GLN A 324 -2.62 -8.43 -20.00
C GLN A 324 -3.05 -7.37 -18.98
N ARG A 325 -3.53 -7.79 -17.82
CA ARG A 325 -4.03 -6.86 -16.78
C ARG A 325 -2.91 -5.96 -16.24
N ILE A 326 -1.72 -6.51 -16.02
CA ILE A 326 -0.55 -5.73 -15.59
C ILE A 326 -0.22 -4.67 -16.66
N GLY A 327 -0.28 -5.04 -17.93
CA GLY A 327 -0.09 -4.11 -19.05
C GLY A 327 -1.08 -2.95 -19.00
N GLU A 328 -2.35 -3.22 -18.75
CA GLU A 328 -3.39 -2.18 -18.64
C GLU A 328 -3.09 -1.18 -17.50
N TYR A 329 -2.57 -1.66 -16.36
CA TYR A 329 -2.18 -0.79 -15.24
C TYR A 329 -0.95 0.05 -15.62
N ARG A 330 0.06 -0.57 -16.25
CA ARG A 330 1.25 0.15 -16.72
C ARG A 330 0.87 1.25 -17.71
N ASP A 331 -0.01 0.93 -18.65
CA ASP A 331 -0.47 1.89 -19.67
C ASP A 331 -1.33 3.01 -19.08
N ALA A 332 -1.97 2.75 -17.92
CA ALA A 332 -2.68 3.77 -17.16
C ALA A 332 -1.73 4.70 -16.38
N GLY A 333 -0.44 4.36 -16.36
CA GLY A 333 0.59 5.16 -15.71
C GLY A 333 0.99 4.66 -14.33
N CYS A 334 0.60 3.45 -13.97
CA CYS A 334 1.09 2.80 -12.75
C CYS A 334 2.56 2.44 -12.97
N THR A 335 3.43 2.82 -12.04
CA THR A 335 4.85 2.50 -12.11
C THR A 335 5.25 1.44 -11.08
N HIS A 336 4.36 1.11 -10.14
CA HIS A 336 4.66 0.15 -9.10
C HIS A 336 3.39 -0.63 -8.71
N ILE A 337 3.32 -1.89 -9.07
CA ILE A 337 2.23 -2.78 -8.68
C ILE A 337 2.64 -3.53 -7.41
N MET A 338 1.75 -3.52 -6.42
CA MET A 338 1.90 -4.32 -5.20
C MET A 338 0.75 -5.33 -5.17
N LEU A 339 1.06 -6.59 -5.50
CA LEU A 339 0.05 -7.65 -5.52
C LEU A 339 -0.30 -8.08 -4.10
N GLU A 340 -1.55 -8.04 -3.77
CA GLU A 340 -2.07 -8.67 -2.57
C GLU A 340 -2.54 -10.07 -2.97
N ILE A 341 -1.66 -11.06 -2.81
CA ILE A 341 -1.90 -12.43 -3.29
C ILE A 341 -2.81 -13.20 -2.33
N TRP A 342 -3.93 -13.70 -2.85
CA TRP A 342 -4.93 -14.41 -2.05
C TRP A 342 -5.22 -15.80 -2.63
N GLY A 343 -5.65 -16.69 -1.73
CA GLY A 343 -5.93 -18.08 -2.02
C GLY A 343 -5.11 -18.99 -1.11
N ASP A 344 -5.36 -20.27 -1.19
CA ASP A 344 -4.78 -21.26 -0.26
C ASP A 344 -3.28 -21.44 -0.44
N ASP A 345 -2.79 -21.45 -1.70
CA ASP A 345 -1.36 -21.65 -1.99
C ASP A 345 -0.70 -20.36 -2.48
N ARG A 346 -0.53 -19.39 -1.57
CA ARG A 346 0.05 -18.09 -1.95
C ARG A 346 1.51 -18.20 -2.42
N ARG A 347 2.28 -19.15 -1.86
CA ARG A 347 3.67 -19.34 -2.28
C ARG A 347 3.78 -19.94 -3.68
N GLY A 348 2.93 -20.93 -3.97
CA GLY A 348 2.84 -21.50 -5.33
C GLY A 348 2.39 -20.45 -6.33
N GLN A 349 1.46 -19.59 -5.95
CA GLN A 349 1.04 -18.47 -6.79
C GLN A 349 2.19 -17.48 -7.02
N ALA A 350 2.95 -17.12 -5.98
CA ALA A 350 4.13 -16.24 -6.12
C ALA A 350 5.14 -16.85 -7.09
N LYS A 351 5.41 -18.17 -6.95
CA LYS A 351 6.28 -18.88 -7.88
C LYS A 351 5.74 -18.81 -9.30
N LEU A 352 4.44 -19.05 -9.50
CA LEU A 352 3.84 -19.03 -10.84
C LEU A 352 3.90 -17.62 -11.46
N PHE A 353 3.69 -16.56 -10.67
CA PHE A 353 3.93 -15.19 -11.12
C PHE A 353 5.37 -15.01 -11.59
N GLY A 354 6.34 -15.48 -10.79
CA GLY A 354 7.76 -15.39 -11.10
C GLY A 354 8.13 -16.11 -12.39
N ASP A 355 7.65 -17.34 -12.54
CA ASP A 355 7.99 -18.18 -13.70
C ASP A 355 7.34 -17.71 -15.01
N ALA A 356 6.08 -17.23 -14.93
CA ALA A 356 5.25 -17.08 -16.13
C ALA A 356 4.78 -15.65 -16.40
N VAL A 357 4.92 -14.71 -15.47
CA VAL A 357 4.40 -13.35 -15.63
C VAL A 357 5.51 -12.31 -15.57
N LEU A 358 6.32 -12.33 -14.49
CA LEU A 358 7.32 -11.29 -14.26
C LEU A 358 8.33 -11.12 -15.41
N PRO A 359 8.78 -12.19 -16.12
CA PRO A 359 9.73 -12.02 -17.21
C PRO A 359 9.23 -11.10 -18.35
N HIS A 360 7.92 -10.99 -18.52
CA HIS A 360 7.33 -10.12 -19.56
C HIS A 360 7.51 -8.63 -19.27
N PHE A 361 7.88 -8.27 -18.04
CA PHE A 361 8.01 -6.87 -17.60
C PHE A 361 9.44 -6.49 -17.25
N ARG A 362 10.39 -7.38 -17.51
CA ARG A 362 11.82 -7.18 -17.29
C ARG A 362 12.51 -7.03 -18.64
N GLY A 363 12.72 -5.78 -19.03
CA GLY A 363 13.37 -5.46 -20.28
C GLY A 363 14.28 -4.26 -20.13
#